data_15c2add89e9c94f85121b417a2e9445c
#
_entry.id   15c2add89e9c94f85121b417a2e9445c
#
_cell.length_a   1.000
_cell.length_b   1.000
_cell.length_c   1.000
_cell.angle_alpha   90.00
_cell.angle_beta   90.00
_cell.angle_gamma   90.00
#
_symmetry.space_group_name_H-M   'P 1'
#
loop_
_entity.id
_entity.type
_entity.pdbx_description
1 polymer ?
#
loop_
_entity_poly.entity_id
_entity_poly.type
_entity_poly.pdbx_seq_one_letter_code
_entity_poly.pdbx_strand_id
1 'polypeptide(L)'
;MTKTQDLYDRIADVQNLAMKINGYRDSVAKYLRSLELDIKPDSLVLDAGSGTGLVTLALYSAGYHPKKTFALDISYNSLTVAAQQFHEDKQVTAEDVEPVQGNLLSLPFRDESFDVVLTCGALEYVPLDNGLQELARVLKKDGTLVLIPVRPSLVSSFLEVLYNFKTHSLEEVRETSGRYFEIVGNHKFPITEPIGWSKTLFLLQKK
;
A
#
# COMPACT_ATOMS: atom_id res chain seq x y z
N MET A 1 -27.93 -0.10 2.76
CA MET A 1 -26.69 -0.89 2.85
C MET A 1 -26.98 -2.29 2.37
N THR A 2 -26.25 -2.82 1.41
CA THR A 2 -26.47 -4.18 0.90
C THR A 2 -25.79 -5.19 1.82
N LYS A 3 -26.36 -6.42 1.93
CA LYS A 3 -25.76 -7.53 2.73
C LYS A 3 -24.28 -7.78 2.39
N THR A 4 -23.88 -7.40 1.20
CA THR A 4 -22.50 -7.51 0.71
C THR A 4 -21.58 -6.49 1.38
N GLN A 5 -22.03 -5.25 1.59
CA GLN A 5 -21.27 -4.21 2.29
C GLN A 5 -21.03 -4.57 3.76
N ASP A 6 -22.07 -5.06 4.48
CA ASP A 6 -21.94 -5.50 5.88
C ASP A 6 -20.95 -6.69 6.03
N LEU A 7 -20.89 -7.57 5.02
CA LEU A 7 -19.93 -8.67 5.03
C LEU A 7 -18.50 -8.17 4.83
N TYR A 8 -18.29 -7.23 3.90
CA TYR A 8 -16.97 -6.62 3.66
C TYR A 8 -16.49 -5.85 4.89
N ASP A 9 -17.35 -5.09 5.55
CA ASP A 9 -17.01 -4.31 6.75
C ASP A 9 -16.59 -5.25 7.91
N ARG A 10 -17.32 -6.33 8.15
CA ARG A 10 -16.98 -7.33 9.18
C ARG A 10 -15.70 -8.09 8.88
N ILE A 11 -15.45 -8.40 7.60
CA ILE A 11 -14.25 -9.10 7.17
C ILE A 11 -13.02 -8.16 7.30
N ALA A 12 -13.18 -6.88 6.97
CA ALA A 12 -12.14 -5.87 7.18
C ALA A 12 -11.74 -5.75 8.65
N ASP A 13 -12.69 -5.78 9.57
CA ASP A 13 -12.43 -5.74 11.02
C ASP A 13 -11.66 -6.98 11.51
N VAL A 14 -12.07 -8.18 11.06
CA VAL A 14 -11.38 -9.44 11.43
C VAL A 14 -9.97 -9.47 10.82
N GLN A 15 -9.81 -9.02 9.59
CA GLN A 15 -8.52 -8.94 8.92
C GLN A 15 -7.59 -7.96 9.62
N ASN A 16 -8.09 -6.78 10.00
CA ASN A 16 -7.34 -5.79 10.77
C ASN A 16 -6.89 -6.33 12.12
N LEU A 17 -7.77 -7.04 12.82
CA LEU A 17 -7.45 -7.68 14.10
C LEU A 17 -6.37 -8.76 13.92
N ALA A 18 -6.50 -9.60 12.90
CA ALA A 18 -5.51 -10.64 12.60
C ALA A 18 -4.15 -10.04 12.20
N MET A 19 -4.13 -8.95 11.43
CA MET A 19 -2.89 -8.25 11.06
C MET A 19 -2.24 -7.55 12.25
N LYS A 20 -3.02 -6.95 13.15
CA LYS A 20 -2.51 -6.34 14.39
C LYS A 20 -1.89 -7.38 15.33
N ILE A 21 -2.53 -8.54 15.51
CA ILE A 21 -2.06 -9.60 16.41
C ILE A 21 -0.78 -10.27 15.88
N ASN A 22 -0.61 -10.34 14.55
CA ASN A 22 0.49 -11.10 13.93
C ASN A 22 1.78 -10.30 13.69
N GLY A 23 1.92 -9.07 14.20
CA GLY A 23 3.13 -8.26 13.99
C GLY A 23 3.34 -7.83 12.53
N TYR A 24 2.26 -7.79 11.73
CA TYR A 24 2.34 -7.44 10.31
C TYR A 24 2.88 -6.02 10.09
N ARG A 25 2.44 -5.05 10.92
CA ARG A 25 2.95 -3.68 10.90
C ARG A 25 4.47 -3.64 11.12
N ASP A 26 4.96 -4.37 12.13
CA ASP A 26 6.38 -4.39 12.49
C ASP A 26 7.23 -5.02 11.38
N SER A 27 6.71 -6.08 10.75
CA SER A 27 7.35 -6.68 9.59
C SER A 27 7.45 -5.68 8.43
N VAL A 28 6.36 -4.99 8.08
CA VAL A 28 6.39 -3.97 7.02
C VAL A 28 7.36 -2.84 7.38
N ALA A 29 7.32 -2.33 8.62
CA ALA A 29 8.21 -1.27 9.09
C ALA A 29 9.69 -1.67 9.01
N LYS A 30 10.04 -2.90 9.41
CA LYS A 30 11.39 -3.44 9.30
C LYS A 30 11.88 -3.43 7.85
N TYR A 31 11.02 -3.86 6.90
CA TYR A 31 11.38 -3.87 5.49
C TYR A 31 11.48 -2.46 4.90
N LEU A 32 10.52 -1.59 5.19
CA LEU A 32 10.59 -0.20 4.73
C LEU A 32 11.89 0.46 5.21
N ARG A 33 12.31 0.22 6.45
CA ARG A 33 13.59 0.72 6.98
C ARG A 33 14.79 0.19 6.20
N SER A 34 14.76 -1.08 5.79
CA SER A 34 15.87 -1.69 5.03
C SER A 34 15.97 -1.24 3.57
N LEU A 35 14.95 -0.55 3.05
CA LEU A 35 14.97 -0.01 1.68
C LEU A 35 15.75 1.29 1.57
N GLU A 36 16.05 1.95 2.70
CA GLU A 36 16.75 3.24 2.73
C GLU A 36 16.14 4.26 1.75
N LEU A 37 14.79 4.40 1.81
CA LEU A 37 14.04 5.29 0.93
C LEU A 37 14.52 6.73 1.11
N ASP A 38 14.74 7.46 0.02
CA ASP A 38 15.11 8.89 0.05
C ASP A 38 13.89 9.77 0.39
N ILE A 39 13.39 9.63 1.62
CA ILE A 39 12.30 10.44 2.15
C ILE A 39 12.89 11.54 3.02
N LYS A 40 12.75 12.78 2.57
CA LYS A 40 13.21 14.00 3.25
C LYS A 40 12.07 14.66 4.04
N PRO A 41 12.36 15.59 4.97
CA PRO A 41 11.35 16.32 5.72
C PRO A 41 10.40 17.18 4.86
N ASP A 42 10.74 17.47 3.61
CA ASP A 42 9.90 18.18 2.64
C ASP A 42 9.21 17.25 1.63
N SER A 43 9.46 15.93 1.68
CA SER A 43 8.87 14.94 0.78
C SER A 43 7.37 14.80 0.99
N LEU A 44 6.65 14.58 -0.10
CA LEU A 44 5.25 14.17 -0.11
C LEU A 44 5.15 12.67 -0.43
N VAL A 45 4.40 11.95 0.38
CA VAL A 45 4.19 10.50 0.24
C VAL A 45 2.72 10.20 -0.02
N LEU A 46 2.44 9.26 -0.92
CA LEU A 46 1.11 8.70 -1.14
C LEU A 46 1.09 7.23 -0.73
N ASP A 47 0.15 6.84 0.12
CA ASP A 47 -0.23 5.44 0.35
C ASP A 47 -1.50 5.16 -0.46
N ALA A 48 -1.35 4.54 -1.62
CA ALA A 48 -2.41 4.32 -2.60
C ALA A 48 -3.10 2.97 -2.35
N GLY A 49 -4.37 3.01 -1.95
CA GLY A 49 -5.10 1.86 -1.43
C GLY A 49 -4.69 1.56 0.01
N SER A 50 -4.67 2.60 0.84
CA SER A 50 -4.18 2.56 2.23
C SER A 50 -5.01 1.64 3.14
N GLY A 51 -6.25 1.33 2.76
CA GLY A 51 -7.17 0.57 3.59
C GLY A 51 -7.32 1.24 4.96
N THR A 52 -7.04 0.49 6.01
CA THR A 52 -7.09 0.96 7.39
C THR A 52 -5.78 1.61 7.87
N GLY A 53 -4.87 1.99 6.96
CA GLY A 53 -3.68 2.78 7.25
C GLY A 53 -2.46 2.01 7.76
N LEU A 54 -2.44 0.67 7.62
CA LEU A 54 -1.38 -0.16 8.17
C LEU A 54 0.00 0.18 7.58
N VAL A 55 0.09 0.37 6.25
CA VAL A 55 1.38 0.68 5.59
C VAL A 55 1.83 2.10 5.93
N THR A 56 0.90 3.05 6.00
CA THR A 56 1.17 4.40 6.51
C THR A 56 1.77 4.35 7.91
N LEU A 57 1.14 3.64 8.85
CA LEU A 57 1.67 3.49 10.22
C LEU A 57 3.03 2.78 10.25
N ALA A 58 3.24 1.80 9.37
CA ALA A 58 4.52 1.12 9.24
C ALA A 58 5.63 2.05 8.72
N LEU A 59 5.30 3.02 7.84
CA LEU A 59 6.25 4.02 7.35
C LEU A 59 6.81 4.86 8.51
N TYR A 60 5.94 5.38 9.38
CA TYR A 60 6.37 6.14 10.57
C TYR A 60 7.11 5.26 11.58
N SER A 61 6.66 4.01 11.77
CA SER A 61 7.39 3.04 12.63
C SER A 61 8.77 2.67 12.06
N ALA A 62 8.98 2.81 10.77
CA ALA A 62 10.29 2.64 10.13
C ALA A 62 11.22 3.84 10.39
N GLY A 63 10.72 4.94 10.93
CA GLY A 63 11.48 6.15 11.24
C GLY A 63 11.44 7.20 10.12
N TYR A 64 10.56 7.06 9.14
CA TYR A 64 10.37 8.08 8.11
C TYR A 64 9.35 9.13 8.57
N HIS A 65 9.70 10.41 8.38
CA HIS A 65 8.87 11.56 8.74
C HIS A 65 8.81 12.53 7.55
N PRO A 66 8.00 12.22 6.51
CA PRO A 66 7.80 13.13 5.39
C PRO A 66 7.04 14.39 5.83
N LYS A 67 7.05 15.41 4.98
CA LYS A 67 6.23 16.62 5.19
C LYS A 67 4.74 16.30 5.34
N LYS A 68 4.25 15.37 4.51
CA LYS A 68 2.86 14.93 4.51
C LYS A 68 2.73 13.55 3.87
N THR A 69 1.91 12.70 4.44
CA THR A 69 1.46 11.45 3.83
C THR A 69 -0.03 11.57 3.48
N PHE A 70 -0.39 11.25 2.25
CA PHE A 70 -1.78 11.13 1.82
C PHE A 70 -2.15 9.64 1.84
N ALA A 71 -3.11 9.27 2.68
CA ALA A 71 -3.63 7.90 2.78
C ALA A 71 -4.91 7.81 1.96
N LEU A 72 -4.81 7.27 0.72
CA LEU A 72 -5.94 7.22 -0.20
C LEU A 72 -6.55 5.83 -0.25
N ASP A 73 -7.88 5.78 -0.13
CA ASP A 73 -8.66 4.56 -0.36
C ASP A 73 -10.03 4.88 -0.95
N ILE A 74 -10.63 3.93 -1.66
CA ILE A 74 -11.99 4.06 -2.19
C ILE A 74 -13.05 3.89 -1.09
N SER A 75 -12.73 3.14 -0.04
CA SER A 75 -13.62 2.81 1.08
C SER A 75 -13.59 3.90 2.14
N TYR A 76 -14.69 4.63 2.28
CA TYR A 76 -14.86 5.61 3.36
C TYR A 76 -14.74 4.96 4.75
N ASN A 77 -15.29 3.75 4.93
CA ASN A 77 -15.23 3.03 6.20
C ASN A 77 -13.78 2.68 6.57
N SER A 78 -12.99 2.20 5.61
CA SER A 78 -11.56 1.94 5.83
C SER A 78 -10.80 3.20 6.25
N LEU A 79 -11.08 4.33 5.60
CA LEU A 79 -10.46 5.62 5.94
C LEU A 79 -10.88 6.13 7.32
N THR A 80 -12.11 5.89 7.74
CA THR A 80 -12.56 6.23 9.10
C THR A 80 -11.77 5.45 10.15
N VAL A 81 -11.57 4.15 9.94
CA VAL A 81 -10.73 3.32 10.81
C VAL A 81 -9.28 3.78 10.76
N ALA A 82 -8.74 4.10 9.58
CA ALA A 82 -7.39 4.61 9.42
C ALA A 82 -7.18 5.91 10.20
N ALA A 83 -8.09 6.88 10.06
CA ALA A 83 -8.04 8.16 10.77
C ALA A 83 -8.01 7.98 12.28
N GLN A 84 -8.83 7.05 12.81
CA GLN A 84 -8.81 6.72 14.24
C GLN A 84 -7.45 6.13 14.64
N GLN A 85 -6.90 5.19 13.86
CA GLN A 85 -5.61 4.58 14.14
C GLN A 85 -4.46 5.61 14.09
N PHE A 86 -4.48 6.56 13.15
CA PHE A 86 -3.51 7.65 13.09
C PHE A 86 -3.60 8.56 14.31
N HIS A 87 -4.80 8.84 14.81
CA HIS A 87 -5.00 9.65 16.02
C HIS A 87 -4.51 8.94 17.30
N GLU A 88 -4.66 7.63 17.37
CA GLU A 88 -4.26 6.82 18.53
C GLU A 88 -2.75 6.50 18.54
N ASP A 89 -2.07 6.61 17.39
CA ASP A 89 -0.65 6.25 17.26
C ASP A 89 0.25 7.37 17.81
N LYS A 90 1.29 6.96 18.55
CA LYS A 90 2.21 7.91 19.20
C LYS A 90 3.27 8.49 18.25
N GLN A 91 3.45 7.89 17.08
CA GLN A 91 4.48 8.26 16.10
C GLN A 91 3.91 9.12 14.96
N VAL A 92 2.59 9.27 14.91
CA VAL A 92 1.86 10.01 13.87
C VAL A 92 1.05 11.12 14.53
N THR A 93 1.11 12.31 13.96
CA THR A 93 0.22 13.40 14.37
C THR A 93 -0.89 13.60 13.34
N ALA A 94 -1.99 14.25 13.72
CA ALA A 94 -3.09 14.54 12.80
C ALA A 94 -2.66 15.44 11.62
N GLU A 95 -1.54 16.15 11.76
CA GLU A 95 -0.98 17.01 10.72
C GLU A 95 -0.12 16.22 9.71
N ASP A 96 0.41 15.06 10.13
CA ASP A 96 1.32 14.26 9.31
C ASP A 96 0.61 13.47 8.20
N VAL A 97 -0.64 13.03 8.45
CA VAL A 97 -1.37 12.16 7.54
C VAL A 97 -2.72 12.75 7.19
N GLU A 98 -3.06 12.73 5.89
CA GLU A 98 -4.33 13.18 5.35
C GLU A 98 -5.07 12.00 4.70
N PRO A 99 -6.18 11.51 5.30
CA PRO A 99 -7.04 10.52 4.65
C PRO A 99 -7.78 11.15 3.46
N VAL A 100 -7.72 10.50 2.30
CA VAL A 100 -8.34 10.97 1.06
C VAL A 100 -9.20 9.87 0.46
N GLN A 101 -10.49 10.12 0.27
CA GLN A 101 -11.32 9.18 -0.48
C GLN A 101 -11.11 9.38 -1.98
N GLY A 102 -10.71 8.31 -2.69
CA GLY A 102 -10.41 8.39 -4.12
C GLY A 102 -10.30 7.03 -4.78
N ASN A 103 -10.32 7.05 -6.11
CA ASN A 103 -10.16 5.88 -6.94
C ASN A 103 -8.72 5.79 -7.47
N LEU A 104 -8.10 4.63 -7.29
CA LEU A 104 -6.73 4.35 -7.76
C LEU A 104 -6.58 4.48 -9.29
N LEU A 105 -7.67 4.34 -10.05
CA LEU A 105 -7.68 4.51 -11.50
C LEU A 105 -7.84 5.98 -11.94
N SER A 106 -8.08 6.91 -11.01
CA SER A 106 -8.22 8.34 -11.26
C SER A 106 -7.91 9.09 -9.96
N LEU A 107 -6.62 9.20 -9.66
CA LEU A 107 -6.14 9.81 -8.43
C LEU A 107 -6.42 11.33 -8.43
N PRO A 108 -6.97 11.91 -7.33
CA PRO A 108 -7.32 13.33 -7.27
C PRO A 108 -6.08 14.23 -7.04
N PHE A 109 -4.96 13.87 -7.64
CA PHE A 109 -3.69 14.59 -7.51
C PHE A 109 -3.15 14.98 -8.89
N ARG A 110 -2.37 16.04 -8.92
CA ARG A 110 -1.66 16.49 -10.12
C ARG A 110 -0.55 15.52 -10.48
N ASP A 111 -0.12 15.59 -11.74
CA ASP A 111 1.07 14.89 -12.20
C ASP A 111 2.28 15.30 -11.35
N GLU A 112 3.20 14.36 -11.13
CA GLU A 112 4.47 14.60 -10.47
C GLU A 112 4.38 15.29 -9.09
N SER A 113 3.38 14.87 -8.29
CA SER A 113 3.12 15.44 -6.97
C SER A 113 3.93 14.78 -5.85
N PHE A 114 4.24 13.49 -5.98
CA PHE A 114 4.79 12.68 -4.89
C PHE A 114 6.24 12.26 -5.13
N ASP A 115 7.03 12.30 -4.07
CA ASP A 115 8.41 11.80 -4.06
C ASP A 115 8.45 10.28 -3.94
N VAL A 116 7.52 9.73 -3.10
CA VAL A 116 7.38 8.30 -2.89
C VAL A 116 5.89 7.92 -2.92
N VAL A 117 5.58 6.81 -3.58
CA VAL A 117 4.27 6.16 -3.55
C VAL A 117 4.42 4.77 -2.95
N LEU A 118 3.54 4.43 -2.02
CA LEU A 118 3.41 3.11 -1.44
C LEU A 118 2.09 2.50 -1.93
N THR A 119 2.07 1.20 -2.22
CA THR A 119 0.81 0.47 -2.46
C THR A 119 0.96 -0.99 -2.04
N CYS A 120 -0.01 -1.52 -1.33
CA CYS A 120 0.02 -2.87 -0.78
C CYS A 120 -1.32 -3.58 -0.94
N GLY A 121 -1.38 -4.54 -1.86
CA GLY A 121 -2.59 -5.35 -2.06
C GLY A 121 -3.79 -4.58 -2.62
N ALA A 122 -3.55 -3.48 -3.34
CA ALA A 122 -4.60 -2.65 -3.93
C ALA A 122 -4.72 -2.83 -5.45
N LEU A 123 -3.62 -3.12 -6.14
CA LEU A 123 -3.61 -3.33 -7.59
C LEU A 123 -4.34 -4.60 -8.02
N GLU A 124 -4.60 -5.52 -7.12
CA GLU A 124 -5.37 -6.75 -7.35
C GLU A 124 -6.86 -6.49 -7.60
N TYR A 125 -7.35 -5.29 -7.26
CA TYR A 125 -8.75 -4.87 -7.43
C TYR A 125 -9.00 -4.06 -8.70
N VAL A 126 -7.96 -3.76 -9.46
CA VAL A 126 -8.02 -2.89 -10.66
C VAL A 126 -7.24 -3.51 -11.83
N PRO A 127 -7.49 -3.09 -13.09
CA PRO A 127 -6.62 -3.44 -14.19
C PRO A 127 -5.19 -2.98 -13.91
N LEU A 128 -4.24 -3.91 -13.83
CA LEU A 128 -2.86 -3.67 -13.37
C LEU A 128 -2.17 -2.55 -14.15
N ASP A 129 -2.28 -2.55 -15.47
CA ASP A 129 -1.64 -1.55 -16.33
C ASP A 129 -2.17 -0.14 -16.07
N ASN A 130 -3.49 0.00 -15.96
CA ASN A 130 -4.13 1.30 -15.66
C ASN A 130 -3.74 1.82 -14.27
N GLY A 131 -3.72 0.93 -13.25
CA GLY A 131 -3.29 1.31 -11.90
C GLY A 131 -1.83 1.76 -11.88
N LEU A 132 -0.93 1.01 -12.52
CA LEU A 132 0.49 1.37 -12.60
C LEU A 132 0.73 2.67 -13.39
N GLN A 133 -0.02 2.88 -14.49
CA GLN A 133 0.04 4.12 -15.25
C GLN A 133 -0.33 5.34 -14.39
N GLU A 134 -1.40 5.23 -13.60
CA GLU A 134 -1.89 6.30 -12.77
C GLU A 134 -0.93 6.59 -11.59
N LEU A 135 -0.35 5.54 -10.98
CA LEU A 135 0.69 5.71 -9.98
C LEU A 135 1.95 6.38 -10.56
N ALA A 136 2.34 6.02 -11.80
CA ALA A 136 3.44 6.66 -12.48
C ALA A 136 3.14 8.13 -12.79
N ARG A 137 1.89 8.47 -13.15
CA ARG A 137 1.49 9.85 -13.43
C ARG A 137 1.72 10.77 -12.24
N VAL A 138 1.28 10.34 -11.05
CA VAL A 138 1.35 11.18 -9.84
C VAL A 138 2.73 11.20 -9.20
N LEU A 139 3.58 10.21 -9.50
CA LEU A 139 4.94 10.14 -9.00
C LEU A 139 5.84 11.11 -9.75
N LYS A 140 6.71 11.84 -9.07
CA LYS A 140 7.73 12.71 -9.66
C LYS A 140 8.71 11.91 -10.53
N LYS A 141 9.37 12.56 -11.47
CA LYS A 141 10.50 11.97 -12.17
C LYS A 141 11.56 11.52 -11.16
N ASP A 142 12.13 10.36 -11.38
CA ASP A 142 13.07 9.70 -10.45
C ASP A 142 12.46 9.37 -9.06
N GLY A 143 11.17 9.57 -8.88
CA GLY A 143 10.44 9.19 -7.66
C GLY A 143 10.33 7.68 -7.50
N THR A 144 10.10 7.23 -6.27
CA THR A 144 10.12 5.81 -5.90
C THR A 144 8.73 5.25 -5.65
N LEU A 145 8.40 4.12 -6.28
CA LEU A 145 7.22 3.32 -5.97
C LEU A 145 7.63 2.06 -5.19
N VAL A 146 7.09 1.92 -3.98
CA VAL A 146 7.15 0.69 -3.19
C VAL A 146 5.88 -0.11 -3.46
N LEU A 147 6.00 -1.15 -4.25
CA LEU A 147 4.90 -2.01 -4.66
C LEU A 147 4.95 -3.33 -3.89
N ILE A 148 3.91 -3.63 -3.10
CA ILE A 148 3.79 -4.85 -2.29
C ILE A 148 2.59 -5.67 -2.79
N PRO A 149 2.71 -6.40 -3.91
CA PRO A 149 1.63 -7.18 -4.47
C PRO A 149 1.37 -8.45 -3.68
N VAL A 150 0.14 -8.96 -3.81
CA VAL A 150 -0.22 -10.31 -3.34
C VAL A 150 0.44 -11.33 -4.27
N ARG A 151 1.20 -12.24 -3.68
CA ARG A 151 1.86 -13.33 -4.40
C ARG A 151 0.90 -14.51 -4.59
N PRO A 152 0.79 -15.09 -5.79
CA PRO A 152 0.02 -16.31 -6.00
C PRO A 152 0.50 -17.43 -5.04
N SER A 153 -0.43 -17.95 -4.26
CA SER A 153 -0.20 -19.03 -3.27
C SER A 153 -1.54 -19.71 -2.97
N LEU A 154 -1.50 -20.87 -2.29
CA LEU A 154 -2.74 -21.52 -1.84
C LEU A 154 -3.56 -20.61 -0.90
N VAL A 155 -2.87 -19.81 -0.09
CA VAL A 155 -3.52 -18.84 0.80
C VAL A 155 -4.17 -17.72 0.00
N SER A 156 -3.45 -17.13 -0.99
CA SER A 156 -4.01 -16.07 -1.82
C SER A 156 -5.16 -16.55 -2.69
N SER A 157 -5.11 -17.78 -3.22
CA SER A 157 -6.23 -18.36 -4.00
C SER A 157 -7.51 -18.51 -3.17
N PHE A 158 -7.39 -18.85 -1.89
CA PHE A 158 -8.53 -18.84 -0.98
C PHE A 158 -9.05 -17.42 -0.74
N LEU A 159 -8.15 -16.45 -0.55
CA LEU A 159 -8.50 -15.05 -0.34
C LEU A 159 -9.10 -14.40 -1.59
N GLU A 160 -8.67 -14.79 -2.81
CA GLU A 160 -9.28 -14.32 -4.08
C GLU A 160 -10.78 -14.60 -4.13
N VAL A 161 -11.18 -15.82 -3.73
CA VAL A 161 -12.60 -16.21 -3.71
C VAL A 161 -13.35 -15.44 -2.64
N LEU A 162 -12.73 -15.22 -1.47
CA LEU A 162 -13.37 -14.56 -0.33
C LEU A 162 -13.54 -13.06 -0.55
N TYR A 163 -12.55 -12.40 -1.15
CA TYR A 163 -12.48 -10.94 -1.29
C TYR A 163 -12.73 -10.43 -2.70
N ASN A 164 -13.02 -11.34 -3.64
CA ASN A 164 -13.32 -11.01 -5.05
C ASN A 164 -12.26 -10.10 -5.69
N PHE A 165 -10.98 -10.45 -5.54
CA PHE A 165 -9.87 -9.81 -6.22
C PHE A 165 -9.12 -10.82 -7.10
N LYS A 166 -8.19 -10.36 -7.92
CA LYS A 166 -7.39 -11.21 -8.80
C LYS A 166 -5.91 -10.99 -8.53
N THR A 167 -5.20 -12.05 -8.11
CA THR A 167 -3.74 -11.97 -8.03
C THR A 167 -3.14 -11.95 -9.43
N HIS A 168 -2.11 -11.13 -9.60
CA HIS A 168 -1.28 -11.09 -10.79
C HIS A 168 -0.06 -11.98 -10.59
N SER A 169 0.39 -12.66 -11.64
CA SER A 169 1.67 -13.37 -11.57
C SER A 169 2.81 -12.38 -11.36
N LEU A 170 3.88 -12.81 -10.69
CA LEU A 170 5.04 -11.93 -10.47
C LEU A 170 5.71 -11.53 -11.79
N GLU A 171 5.58 -12.36 -12.83
CA GLU A 171 6.05 -12.06 -14.18
C GLU A 171 5.20 -10.94 -14.82
N GLU A 172 3.87 -11.05 -14.76
CA GLU A 172 2.94 -10.02 -15.23
C GLU A 172 3.20 -8.67 -14.51
N VAL A 173 3.37 -8.68 -13.18
CA VAL A 173 3.70 -7.47 -12.40
C VAL A 173 5.01 -6.87 -12.88
N ARG A 174 6.05 -7.70 -13.11
CA ARG A 174 7.37 -7.24 -13.55
C ARG A 174 7.32 -6.65 -14.97
N GLU A 175 6.68 -7.33 -15.90
CA GLU A 175 6.58 -6.87 -17.29
C GLU A 175 5.75 -5.59 -17.41
N THR A 176 4.61 -5.53 -16.72
CA THR A 176 3.73 -4.35 -16.77
C THR A 176 4.39 -3.16 -16.07
N SER A 177 4.99 -3.38 -14.89
CA SER A 177 5.74 -2.30 -14.19
C SER A 177 6.89 -1.77 -15.04
N GLY A 178 7.57 -2.64 -15.78
CA GLY A 178 8.69 -2.27 -16.65
C GLY A 178 8.36 -1.28 -17.77
N ARG A 179 7.07 -1.05 -18.04
CA ARG A 179 6.63 -0.03 -19.01
C ARG A 179 6.83 1.39 -18.47
N TYR A 180 6.64 1.58 -17.19
CA TYR A 180 6.62 2.89 -16.51
C TYR A 180 7.81 3.11 -15.59
N PHE A 181 8.40 2.03 -15.09
CA PHE A 181 9.40 2.05 -14.02
C PHE A 181 10.63 1.21 -14.38
N GLU A 182 11.74 1.55 -13.77
CA GLU A 182 12.89 0.67 -13.62
C GLU A 182 12.78 -0.13 -12.32
N ILE A 183 13.03 -1.43 -12.36
CA ILE A 183 12.99 -2.28 -11.16
C ILE A 183 14.36 -2.23 -10.51
N VAL A 184 14.50 -1.46 -9.44
CA VAL A 184 15.76 -1.27 -8.73
C VAL A 184 15.95 -2.26 -7.58
N GLY A 185 14.89 -2.93 -7.13
CA GLY A 185 14.95 -3.95 -6.09
C GLY A 185 13.78 -4.93 -6.11
N ASN A 186 14.04 -6.16 -5.68
CA ASN A 186 13.01 -7.17 -5.45
C ASN A 186 13.34 -7.90 -4.15
N HIS A 187 12.50 -7.73 -3.14
CA HIS A 187 12.69 -8.27 -1.80
C HIS A 187 11.62 -9.31 -1.48
N LYS A 188 12.06 -10.48 -1.02
CA LYS A 188 11.18 -11.54 -0.52
C LYS A 188 11.13 -11.45 1.00
N PHE A 189 9.93 -11.42 1.53
CA PHE A 189 9.75 -11.54 2.97
C PHE A 189 10.08 -12.96 3.42
N PRO A 190 10.73 -13.15 4.60
CA PRO A 190 10.95 -14.48 5.15
C PRO A 190 9.64 -15.21 5.40
N ILE A 191 9.65 -16.52 5.18
CA ILE A 191 8.49 -17.38 5.46
C ILE A 191 8.19 -17.49 6.97
N THR A 192 9.12 -17.09 7.82
CA THR A 192 8.93 -16.99 9.27
C THR A 192 8.04 -15.80 9.67
N GLU A 193 7.81 -14.85 8.76
CA GLU A 193 6.97 -13.70 8.98
C GLU A 193 5.64 -13.87 8.21
N PRO A 194 4.47 -13.59 8.83
CA PRO A 194 3.16 -13.81 8.20
C PRO A 194 2.98 -13.11 6.85
N ILE A 195 3.57 -11.92 6.67
CA ILE A 195 3.55 -11.19 5.40
C ILE A 195 4.22 -11.99 4.27
N GLY A 196 5.26 -12.77 4.58
CA GLY A 196 6.02 -13.56 3.60
C GLY A 196 5.22 -14.71 2.97
N TRP A 197 4.08 -15.08 3.57
CA TRP A 197 3.24 -16.15 3.04
C TRP A 197 2.44 -15.73 1.80
N SER A 198 2.14 -14.44 1.69
CA SER A 198 1.27 -13.92 0.64
C SER A 198 1.80 -12.70 -0.10
N LYS A 199 2.92 -12.12 0.32
CA LYS A 199 3.43 -10.86 -0.24
C LYS A 199 4.87 -10.96 -0.72
N THR A 200 5.23 -10.06 -1.63
CA THR A 200 6.60 -9.74 -2.03
C THR A 200 6.70 -8.22 -2.18
N LEU A 201 7.89 -7.68 -2.32
CA LEU A 201 8.10 -6.25 -2.47
C LEU A 201 8.97 -5.98 -3.71
N PHE A 202 8.51 -5.07 -4.55
CA PHE A 202 9.30 -4.46 -5.62
C PHE A 202 9.60 -3.00 -5.27
N LEU A 203 10.85 -2.62 -5.40
CA LEU A 203 11.28 -1.24 -5.36
C LEU A 203 11.46 -0.77 -6.82
N LEU A 204 10.72 0.25 -7.18
CA LEU A 204 10.57 0.71 -8.55
C LEU A 204 10.90 2.20 -8.61
N GLN A 205 11.64 2.63 -9.63
CA GLN A 205 11.95 4.04 -9.87
C GLN A 205 11.28 4.50 -11.15
N LYS A 206 10.60 5.66 -11.13
CA LYS A 206 9.95 6.22 -12.32
C LYS A 206 11.00 6.59 -13.37
N LYS A 207 10.74 6.20 -14.62
CA LYS A 207 11.56 6.54 -15.78
C LYS A 207 11.46 8.00 -16.18
#